data_25617afff05437022e6fea02e52e5109
#
_entry.id   25617afff05437022e6fea02e52e5109
#
_cell.length_a   1.000
_cell.length_b   1.000
_cell.length_c   1.000
_cell.angle_alpha   90.00
_cell.angle_beta   90.00
_cell.angle_gamma   90.00
#
_symmetry.space_group_name_H-M   'P 1'
#
loop_
_entity.id
_entity.type
_entity.pdbx_description
1 polymer ?
#
loop_
_entity_poly.entity_id
_entity_poly.type
_entity_poly.pdbx_seq_one_letter_code
_entity_poly.pdbx_strand_id
1 'polypeptide(L)'
;MSAYEVEIPMDGGSPVTPRKKRPKRHLSTARILLYTFIAALICVAAVFAAIYASGLRYIKLNTEIGGYVKFFGTVDSEGKPYKGDLYYSDGTTAKVDMLNRTVTFSNKDVYTGSLNSSLRMEGEGTLEYSTGDVYEGTFSAGVISGHGVFSYANGDVYDGEFANGMKNGKGVYTWFDGSSYDGDFVDDRKDGFGVYRWADGSTYSGGYKNELKEGTGIYRFANGDVYSGDFSADARTGFGTYTWANGDEYVGEFYDNEMNGEGEYRFASGRVYTGTFENGIIVRNIEGSETTEGNS
;
A
#
# COMPACT_ATOMS: atom_id res chain seq x y z
N MET A 1 44.17 -59.36 40.57
CA MET A 1 44.30 -60.81 40.78
C MET A 1 43.60 -61.49 39.63
N SER A 2 44.36 -62.20 38.79
CA SER A 2 43.86 -62.91 37.61
C SER A 2 43.52 -64.33 38.01
N ALA A 3 42.27 -64.75 38.01
CA ALA A 3 41.83 -66.11 38.24
C ALA A 3 42.15 -66.95 37.01
N TYR A 4 42.92 -68.01 37.20
CA TYR A 4 43.16 -69.06 36.24
C TYR A 4 42.21 -70.22 36.57
N GLU A 5 41.33 -70.58 35.69
CA GLU A 5 40.63 -71.87 35.72
C GLU A 5 41.51 -72.92 35.02
N VAL A 6 41.92 -73.94 35.72
CA VAL A 6 42.67 -75.09 35.18
C VAL A 6 41.68 -76.29 35.09
N GLU A 7 41.23 -76.62 33.90
CA GLU A 7 40.59 -77.95 33.64
C GLU A 7 41.65 -78.99 33.49
N ILE A 8 41.60 -80.07 34.34
CA ILE A 8 42.43 -81.29 34.27
C ILE A 8 41.73 -82.31 33.43
N PRO A 9 42.22 -82.74 32.27
CA PRO A 9 41.65 -83.83 31.51
C PRO A 9 41.93 -85.17 32.24
N MET A 10 40.95 -86.04 32.34
CA MET A 10 40.99 -87.35 32.97
C MET A 10 41.57 -88.47 32.09
N ASP A 11 42.19 -88.15 31.02
CA ASP A 11 42.86 -89.08 30.12
C ASP A 11 44.15 -88.56 29.58
N GLY A 12 45.22 -89.22 29.88
CA GLY A 12 46.68 -89.14 29.56
C GLY A 12 47.16 -88.23 28.40
N GLY A 13 46.51 -87.14 28.08
CA GLY A 13 46.90 -86.20 27.03
C GLY A 13 47.80 -85.07 27.50
N SER A 14 48.78 -84.65 26.70
CA SER A 14 49.76 -83.59 26.96
C SER A 14 49.06 -82.29 27.41
N PRO A 15 49.67 -81.51 28.31
CA PRO A 15 49.05 -80.31 28.87
C PRO A 15 48.76 -79.26 27.77
N VAL A 16 47.48 -78.92 27.69
CA VAL A 16 47.04 -77.83 26.76
C VAL A 16 47.52 -76.48 27.29
N THR A 17 48.38 -75.83 26.59
CA THR A 17 48.81 -74.46 26.91
C THR A 17 47.62 -73.47 26.88
N PRO A 18 47.40 -72.71 27.91
CA PRO A 18 46.24 -71.76 27.94
C PRO A 18 46.38 -70.70 26.83
N ARG A 19 45.38 -70.65 25.96
CA ARG A 19 45.24 -69.63 24.92
C ARG A 19 45.12 -68.25 25.56
N LYS A 20 46.15 -67.39 25.46
CA LYS A 20 46.06 -66.00 25.91
C LYS A 20 44.89 -65.31 25.23
N LYS A 21 43.87 -64.91 25.99
CA LYS A 21 42.78 -64.04 25.54
C LYS A 21 43.45 -62.74 25.01
N ARG A 22 43.28 -62.39 23.74
CA ARG A 22 43.75 -61.13 23.15
C ARG A 22 43.14 -59.97 23.97
N PRO A 23 43.90 -58.98 24.42
CA PRO A 23 43.35 -57.83 25.16
C PRO A 23 42.34 -57.12 24.25
N LYS A 24 41.15 -56.86 24.80
CA LYS A 24 40.16 -55.96 24.12
C LYS A 24 40.84 -54.61 23.97
N ARG A 25 41.14 -54.20 22.71
CA ARG A 25 41.67 -52.87 22.43
C ARG A 25 40.59 -51.86 22.79
N HIS A 26 40.68 -51.21 23.92
CA HIS A 26 39.90 -50.02 24.25
C HIS A 26 40.40 -48.88 23.37
N LEU A 27 39.48 -48.34 22.54
CA LEU A 27 39.77 -47.15 21.78
C LEU A 27 40.08 -46.00 22.74
N SER A 28 41.15 -45.24 22.51
CA SER A 28 41.42 -44.05 23.30
C SER A 28 40.29 -43.03 23.15
N THR A 29 40.00 -42.25 24.21
CA THR A 29 38.96 -41.22 24.23
C THR A 29 39.07 -40.26 23.02
N ALA A 30 40.30 -39.92 22.63
CA ALA A 30 40.54 -39.11 21.44
C ALA A 30 40.05 -39.76 20.12
N ARG A 31 40.21 -41.12 19.97
CA ARG A 31 39.69 -41.82 18.81
C ARG A 31 38.18 -41.93 18.82
N ILE A 32 37.55 -42.08 19.99
CA ILE A 32 36.08 -42.09 20.14
C ILE A 32 35.53 -40.73 19.70
N LEU A 33 36.11 -39.63 20.21
CA LEU A 33 35.74 -38.25 19.81
C LEU A 33 35.93 -37.99 18.32
N LEU A 34 37.05 -38.48 17.75
CA LEU A 34 37.26 -38.35 16.30
C LEU A 34 36.21 -39.09 15.47
N TYR A 35 35.85 -40.33 15.86
CA TYR A 35 34.85 -41.11 15.13
C TYR A 35 33.46 -40.51 15.29
N THR A 36 33.11 -39.99 16.45
CA THR A 36 31.81 -39.29 16.65
C THR A 36 31.74 -38.02 15.82
N PHE A 37 32.84 -37.26 15.73
CA PHE A 37 32.91 -36.08 14.88
C PHE A 37 32.78 -36.42 13.38
N ILE A 38 33.49 -37.45 12.91
CA ILE A 38 33.38 -37.93 11.52
C ILE A 38 31.96 -38.43 11.21
N ALA A 39 31.34 -39.17 12.14
CA ALA A 39 29.98 -39.65 11.98
C ALA A 39 28.98 -38.46 11.88
N ALA A 40 29.15 -37.44 12.73
CA ALA A 40 28.35 -36.23 12.67
C ALA A 40 28.50 -35.49 11.32
N LEU A 41 29.73 -35.38 10.79
CA LEU A 41 29.99 -34.80 9.47
C LEU A 41 29.31 -35.61 8.34
N ILE A 42 29.37 -36.95 8.40
CA ILE A 42 28.70 -37.82 7.42
C ILE A 42 27.18 -37.63 7.50
N CYS A 43 26.60 -37.58 8.69
CA CYS A 43 25.17 -37.31 8.87
C CYS A 43 24.78 -35.95 8.29
N VAL A 44 25.55 -34.89 8.54
CA VAL A 44 25.34 -33.56 7.98
C VAL A 44 25.42 -33.60 6.45
N ALA A 45 26.44 -34.25 5.89
CA ALA A 45 26.58 -34.39 4.44
C ALA A 45 25.43 -35.18 3.81
N ALA A 46 24.93 -36.24 4.47
CA ALA A 46 23.78 -37.01 4.02
C ALA A 46 22.49 -36.17 4.02
N VAL A 47 22.29 -35.35 5.05
CA VAL A 47 21.15 -34.40 5.10
C VAL A 47 21.24 -33.39 3.96
N PHE A 48 22.41 -32.80 3.69
CA PHE A 48 22.60 -31.90 2.57
C PHE A 48 22.36 -32.60 1.20
N ALA A 49 22.83 -33.84 1.04
CA ALA A 49 22.60 -34.61 -0.17
C ALA A 49 21.10 -34.93 -0.37
N ALA A 50 20.37 -35.25 0.70
CA ALA A 50 18.95 -35.49 0.65
C ALA A 50 18.17 -34.20 0.30
N ILE A 51 18.51 -33.07 0.91
CA ILE A 51 17.96 -31.74 0.57
C ILE A 51 18.23 -31.43 -0.91
N TYR A 52 19.45 -31.65 -1.37
CA TYR A 52 19.81 -31.42 -2.78
C TYR A 52 19.02 -32.33 -3.73
N ALA A 53 18.89 -33.62 -3.41
CA ALA A 53 18.16 -34.61 -4.20
C ALA A 53 16.63 -34.33 -4.22
N SER A 54 16.08 -33.71 -3.19
CA SER A 54 14.66 -33.29 -3.13
C SER A 54 14.35 -32.06 -4.01
N GLY A 55 15.35 -31.45 -4.66
CA GLY A 55 15.19 -30.23 -5.45
C GLY A 55 15.14 -28.93 -4.65
N LEU A 56 15.23 -29.00 -3.30
CA LEU A 56 15.25 -27.80 -2.46
C LEU A 56 16.56 -27.03 -2.63
N ARG A 57 16.44 -25.72 -2.75
CA ARG A 57 17.56 -24.78 -2.89
C ARG A 57 17.39 -23.59 -1.96
N TYR A 58 18.53 -23.05 -1.55
CA TYR A 58 18.61 -21.75 -0.90
C TYR A 58 19.28 -20.78 -1.87
N ILE A 59 18.58 -19.70 -2.23
CA ILE A 59 19.05 -18.67 -3.16
C ILE A 59 18.93 -17.30 -2.47
N LYS A 60 20.00 -16.50 -2.59
CA LYS A 60 19.97 -15.09 -2.20
C LYS A 60 19.97 -14.23 -3.44
N LEU A 61 18.92 -13.44 -3.61
CA LEU A 61 18.74 -12.50 -4.72
C LEU A 61 18.95 -11.08 -4.19
N ASN A 62 19.81 -10.30 -4.84
CA ASN A 62 19.96 -8.88 -4.50
C ASN A 62 18.88 -8.08 -5.24
N THR A 63 18.35 -7.03 -4.61
CA THR A 63 17.34 -6.18 -5.21
C THR A 63 17.96 -4.91 -5.79
N GLU A 64 17.36 -4.36 -6.83
CA GLU A 64 17.85 -3.14 -7.52
C GLU A 64 17.80 -1.89 -6.62
N ILE A 65 16.84 -1.84 -5.71
CA ILE A 65 16.64 -0.73 -4.76
C ILE A 65 17.42 -0.89 -3.45
N GLY A 66 18.35 -1.85 -3.39
CA GLY A 66 19.06 -2.23 -2.19
C GLY A 66 18.33 -3.31 -1.37
N GLY A 67 19.09 -4.01 -0.52
CA GLY A 67 18.58 -5.16 0.22
C GLY A 67 18.69 -6.49 -0.54
N TYR A 68 17.99 -7.51 -0.04
CA TYR A 68 17.99 -8.86 -0.63
C TYR A 68 16.68 -9.59 -0.34
N VAL A 69 16.43 -10.64 -1.15
CA VAL A 69 15.40 -11.64 -0.88
C VAL A 69 16.11 -12.99 -0.76
N LYS A 70 15.85 -13.74 0.29
CA LYS A 70 16.28 -15.13 0.44
C LYS A 70 15.11 -16.03 0.05
N PHE A 71 15.36 -16.95 -0.86
CA PHE A 71 14.42 -17.98 -1.26
C PHE A 71 14.86 -19.34 -0.69
N PHE A 72 13.93 -20.07 -0.14
CA PHE A 72 14.12 -21.47 0.24
C PHE A 72 12.95 -22.31 -0.32
N GLY A 73 13.25 -23.19 -1.29
CA GLY A 73 12.20 -23.96 -1.95
C GLY A 73 12.70 -24.76 -3.14
N THR A 74 11.77 -25.23 -3.95
CA THR A 74 12.05 -25.96 -5.18
C THR A 74 12.36 -24.99 -6.33
N VAL A 75 13.20 -25.44 -7.26
CA VAL A 75 13.56 -24.72 -8.47
C VAL A 75 13.03 -25.46 -9.70
N ASP A 76 12.86 -24.75 -10.80
CA ASP A 76 12.52 -25.30 -12.09
C ASP A 76 13.72 -26.00 -12.77
N SER A 77 13.56 -26.47 -14.01
CA SER A 77 14.60 -27.12 -14.79
C SER A 77 15.78 -26.21 -15.15
N GLU A 78 15.60 -24.89 -15.08
CA GLU A 78 16.64 -23.89 -15.29
C GLU A 78 17.33 -23.45 -14.00
N GLY A 79 16.89 -23.99 -12.85
CA GLY A 79 17.40 -23.63 -11.52
C GLY A 79 16.81 -22.34 -10.94
N LYS A 80 15.73 -21.79 -11.53
CA LYS A 80 15.05 -20.60 -11.04
C LYS A 80 14.05 -20.98 -9.93
N PRO A 81 13.80 -20.09 -8.96
CA PRO A 81 12.78 -20.28 -7.93
C PRO A 81 11.42 -20.66 -8.54
N TYR A 82 10.83 -21.75 -8.02
CA TYR A 82 9.55 -22.25 -8.50
C TYR A 82 8.45 -22.22 -7.45
N LYS A 83 8.71 -22.82 -6.29
CA LYS A 83 7.77 -22.81 -5.16
C LYS A 83 8.53 -22.89 -3.83
N GLY A 84 8.23 -21.97 -2.89
CA GLY A 84 8.96 -21.96 -1.62
C GLY A 84 8.65 -20.74 -0.76
N ASP A 85 9.49 -20.57 0.26
CA ASP A 85 9.41 -19.48 1.22
C ASP A 85 10.36 -18.35 0.82
N LEU A 86 9.89 -17.11 0.97
CA LEU A 86 10.63 -15.87 0.76
C LEU A 86 10.87 -15.18 2.10
N TYR A 87 12.08 -14.64 2.26
CA TYR A 87 12.49 -13.85 3.42
C TYR A 87 13.12 -12.56 2.90
N TYR A 88 12.39 -11.46 3.04
CA TYR A 88 12.84 -10.13 2.61
C TYR A 88 13.77 -9.50 3.65
N SER A 89 14.64 -8.59 3.21
CA SER A 89 15.61 -7.93 4.09
C SER A 89 14.99 -6.99 5.13
N ASP A 90 13.74 -6.58 4.94
CA ASP A 90 12.94 -5.78 5.86
C ASP A 90 12.25 -6.61 6.97
N GLY A 91 12.43 -7.94 6.94
CA GLY A 91 11.80 -8.88 7.87
C GLY A 91 10.47 -9.47 7.40
N THR A 92 9.92 -8.98 6.30
CA THR A 92 8.71 -9.56 5.69
C THR A 92 8.98 -10.99 5.23
N THR A 93 8.00 -11.85 5.36
CA THR A 93 8.06 -13.23 4.85
C THR A 93 6.85 -13.54 3.98
N ALA A 94 7.04 -14.40 2.98
CA ALA A 94 5.96 -14.81 2.08
C ALA A 94 6.20 -16.23 1.54
N LYS A 95 5.19 -16.79 0.89
CA LYS A 95 5.28 -18.00 0.08
C LYS A 95 5.07 -17.65 -1.39
N VAL A 96 5.94 -18.14 -2.26
CA VAL A 96 5.80 -17.99 -3.70
C VAL A 96 5.38 -19.29 -4.35
N ASP A 97 4.47 -19.20 -5.33
CA ASP A 97 4.07 -20.27 -6.23
C ASP A 97 4.08 -19.72 -7.67
N MET A 98 5.16 -19.99 -8.41
CA MET A 98 5.34 -19.48 -9.77
C MET A 98 4.40 -20.13 -10.79
N LEU A 99 3.88 -21.34 -10.51
CA LEU A 99 2.88 -21.97 -11.37
C LEU A 99 1.59 -21.15 -11.41
N ASN A 100 1.16 -20.71 -10.23
CA ASN A 100 -0.05 -19.90 -10.07
C ASN A 100 0.24 -18.39 -10.14
N ARG A 101 1.51 -17.98 -10.25
CA ARG A 101 1.97 -16.58 -10.20
C ARG A 101 1.52 -15.86 -8.94
N THR A 102 1.53 -16.55 -7.78
CA THR A 102 1.06 -15.99 -6.52
C THR A 102 2.19 -15.82 -5.52
N VAL A 103 2.07 -14.76 -4.71
CA VAL A 103 2.86 -14.54 -3.50
C VAL A 103 1.89 -14.34 -2.34
N THR A 104 1.93 -15.24 -1.36
CA THR A 104 1.11 -15.11 -0.15
C THR A 104 2.00 -14.64 0.99
N PHE A 105 1.76 -13.44 1.48
CA PHE A 105 2.50 -12.81 2.57
C PHE A 105 2.09 -13.37 3.93
N SER A 106 2.94 -13.22 4.94
CA SER A 106 2.68 -13.71 6.31
C SER A 106 1.48 -13.04 6.99
N ASN A 107 1.14 -11.82 6.61
CA ASN A 107 -0.06 -11.09 7.03
C ASN A 107 -1.34 -11.54 6.30
N LYS A 108 -1.23 -12.53 5.41
CA LYS A 108 -2.29 -13.13 4.57
C LYS A 108 -2.69 -12.30 3.35
N ASP A 109 -2.00 -11.24 3.03
CA ASP A 109 -2.17 -10.58 1.75
C ASP A 109 -1.72 -11.52 0.62
N VAL A 110 -2.41 -11.46 -0.52
CA VAL A 110 -2.13 -12.31 -1.68
C VAL A 110 -1.92 -11.46 -2.91
N TYR A 111 -0.73 -11.55 -3.46
CA TYR A 111 -0.45 -10.99 -4.78
C TYR A 111 -0.58 -12.05 -5.86
N THR A 112 -1.20 -11.68 -6.99
CA THR A 112 -1.29 -12.47 -8.21
C THR A 112 -0.79 -11.64 -9.38
N GLY A 113 0.29 -12.05 -10.04
CA GLY A 113 0.87 -11.28 -11.14
C GLY A 113 2.30 -11.67 -11.47
N SER A 114 2.95 -10.80 -12.24
CA SER A 114 4.34 -10.99 -12.63
C SER A 114 5.31 -10.64 -11.51
N LEU A 115 6.44 -11.34 -11.47
CA LEU A 115 7.55 -11.06 -10.55
C LEU A 115 8.81 -10.77 -11.35
N ASN A 116 9.62 -9.83 -10.86
CA ASN A 116 10.94 -9.57 -11.43
C ASN A 116 11.99 -10.64 -11.01
N SER A 117 13.22 -10.50 -11.50
CA SER A 117 14.32 -11.42 -11.19
C SER A 117 14.67 -11.53 -9.70
N SER A 118 14.23 -10.56 -8.89
CA SER A 118 14.40 -10.54 -7.44
C SER A 118 13.15 -11.01 -6.68
N LEU A 119 12.19 -11.63 -7.37
CA LEU A 119 10.92 -12.13 -6.83
C LEU A 119 10.08 -11.04 -6.13
N ARG A 120 10.13 -9.81 -6.65
CA ARG A 120 9.27 -8.70 -6.26
C ARG A 120 8.17 -8.50 -7.31
N MET A 121 7.02 -8.02 -6.87
CA MET A 121 5.88 -7.66 -7.74
C MET A 121 6.35 -6.70 -8.84
N GLU A 122 5.96 -6.98 -10.10
CA GLU A 122 6.40 -6.22 -11.27
C GLU A 122 5.34 -6.26 -12.38
N GLY A 123 5.14 -5.13 -13.07
CA GLY A 123 4.14 -5.03 -14.12
C GLY A 123 2.71 -5.14 -13.58
N GLU A 124 1.78 -5.59 -14.40
CA GLU A 124 0.38 -5.75 -14.03
C GLU A 124 0.16 -6.88 -13.03
N GLY A 125 -0.70 -6.63 -12.04
CA GLY A 125 -1.06 -7.63 -11.03
C GLY A 125 -2.20 -7.18 -10.13
N THR A 126 -2.66 -8.11 -9.30
CA THR A 126 -3.69 -7.89 -8.29
C THR A 126 -3.11 -8.16 -6.90
N LEU A 127 -3.33 -7.26 -5.96
CA LEU A 127 -2.98 -7.44 -4.55
C LEU A 127 -4.25 -7.40 -3.71
N GLU A 128 -4.61 -8.55 -3.17
CA GLU A 128 -5.72 -8.73 -2.24
C GLU A 128 -5.17 -8.60 -0.81
N TYR A 129 -5.60 -7.59 -0.08
CA TYR A 129 -5.22 -7.37 1.31
C TYR A 129 -6.10 -8.21 2.24
N SER A 130 -5.53 -8.67 3.32
CA SER A 130 -6.25 -9.40 4.38
C SER A 130 -7.35 -8.58 5.07
N THR A 131 -7.35 -7.28 4.88
CA THR A 131 -8.41 -6.34 5.30
C THR A 131 -9.66 -6.41 4.42
N GLY A 132 -9.55 -7.00 3.22
CA GLY A 132 -10.60 -7.03 2.21
C GLY A 132 -10.47 -5.94 1.14
N ASP A 133 -9.44 -5.10 1.24
CA ASP A 133 -9.10 -4.17 0.16
C ASP A 133 -8.49 -4.93 -1.01
N VAL A 134 -8.65 -4.41 -2.23
CA VAL A 134 -8.07 -4.98 -3.45
C VAL A 134 -7.45 -3.87 -4.29
N TYR A 135 -6.20 -4.06 -4.69
CA TYR A 135 -5.56 -3.24 -5.71
C TYR A 135 -5.37 -4.06 -6.99
N GLU A 136 -5.75 -3.49 -8.13
CA GLU A 136 -5.51 -4.04 -9.46
C GLU A 136 -4.83 -2.97 -10.33
N GLY A 137 -3.61 -3.25 -10.81
CA GLY A 137 -2.82 -2.28 -11.58
C GLY A 137 -1.34 -2.61 -11.61
N THR A 138 -0.54 -1.58 -11.83
CA THR A 138 0.88 -1.69 -12.10
C THR A 138 1.72 -1.68 -10.82
N PHE A 139 2.74 -2.53 -10.80
CA PHE A 139 3.77 -2.62 -9.76
C PHE A 139 5.14 -2.36 -10.35
N SER A 140 6.02 -1.76 -9.57
CA SER A 140 7.44 -1.62 -9.89
C SER A 140 8.27 -1.94 -8.66
N ALA A 141 9.19 -2.90 -8.79
CA ALA A 141 10.10 -3.34 -7.74
C ALA A 141 9.43 -3.69 -6.40
N GLY A 142 8.18 -4.17 -6.43
CA GLY A 142 7.39 -4.55 -5.27
C GLY A 142 6.49 -3.46 -4.70
N VAL A 143 6.40 -2.32 -5.36
CA VAL A 143 5.61 -1.16 -4.91
C VAL A 143 4.55 -0.82 -5.95
N ILE A 144 3.34 -0.46 -5.50
CA ILE A 144 2.29 0.08 -6.36
C ILE A 144 2.79 1.35 -7.05
N SER A 145 2.68 1.43 -8.38
CA SER A 145 3.18 2.54 -9.21
C SER A 145 2.43 2.58 -10.54
N GLY A 146 2.32 3.76 -11.16
CA GLY A 146 1.56 3.91 -12.40
C GLY A 146 0.06 3.86 -12.18
N HIS A 147 -0.70 3.48 -13.20
CA HIS A 147 -2.15 3.45 -13.13
C HIS A 147 -2.67 2.18 -12.44
N GLY A 148 -3.76 2.33 -11.68
CA GLY A 148 -4.47 1.20 -11.09
C GLY A 148 -5.76 1.59 -10.39
N VAL A 149 -6.54 0.57 -10.05
CA VAL A 149 -7.79 0.67 -9.31
C VAL A 149 -7.60 0.11 -7.91
N PHE A 150 -7.91 0.90 -6.89
CA PHE A 150 -7.92 0.48 -5.50
C PHE A 150 -9.36 0.43 -5.00
N SER A 151 -9.85 -0.77 -4.73
CA SER A 151 -11.18 -1.02 -4.15
C SER A 151 -11.04 -1.25 -2.66
N TYR A 152 -11.58 -0.35 -1.86
CA TYR A 152 -11.54 -0.43 -0.40
C TYR A 152 -12.65 -1.33 0.12
N ALA A 153 -12.41 -2.04 1.21
CA ALA A 153 -13.38 -2.92 1.86
C ALA A 153 -14.65 -2.20 2.34
N ASN A 154 -14.59 -0.89 2.56
CA ASN A 154 -15.74 -0.04 2.90
C ASN A 154 -16.62 0.31 1.69
N GLY A 155 -16.21 -0.08 0.48
CA GLY A 155 -16.93 0.19 -0.76
C GLY A 155 -16.49 1.44 -1.52
N ASP A 156 -15.50 2.18 -1.02
CA ASP A 156 -14.88 3.26 -1.78
C ASP A 156 -14.02 2.69 -2.92
N VAL A 157 -13.82 3.47 -3.97
CA VAL A 157 -12.97 3.11 -5.11
C VAL A 157 -12.10 4.30 -5.51
N TYR A 158 -10.81 4.06 -5.69
CA TYR A 158 -9.92 4.99 -6.38
C TYR A 158 -9.46 4.39 -7.69
N ASP A 159 -9.59 5.13 -8.77
CA ASP A 159 -9.12 4.79 -10.12
C ASP A 159 -8.21 5.92 -10.59
N GLY A 160 -6.90 5.66 -10.70
CA GLY A 160 -5.95 6.72 -10.99
C GLY A 160 -4.49 6.32 -10.86
N GLU A 161 -3.65 7.35 -10.82
CA GLU A 161 -2.20 7.21 -10.79
C GLU A 161 -1.66 7.05 -9.37
N PHE A 162 -0.61 6.22 -9.26
CA PHE A 162 0.14 5.96 -8.05
C PHE A 162 1.62 6.21 -8.25
N ALA A 163 2.27 6.71 -7.22
CA ALA A 163 3.72 6.77 -7.11
C ALA A 163 4.14 6.34 -5.70
N ASN A 164 5.09 5.40 -5.60
CA ASN A 164 5.59 4.89 -4.31
C ASN A 164 4.50 4.38 -3.36
N GLY A 165 3.44 3.79 -3.89
CA GLY A 165 2.32 3.26 -3.11
C GLY A 165 1.28 4.28 -2.66
N MET A 166 1.43 5.57 -3.02
CA MET A 166 0.51 6.65 -2.70
C MET A 166 -0.21 7.13 -3.96
N LYS A 167 -1.46 7.61 -3.83
CA LYS A 167 -2.18 8.30 -4.91
C LYS A 167 -1.39 9.54 -5.29
N ASN A 168 -1.03 9.67 -6.57
CA ASN A 168 -0.19 10.75 -7.05
C ASN A 168 -0.40 10.95 -8.54
N GLY A 169 -0.81 12.14 -8.96
CA GLY A 169 -1.23 12.43 -10.33
C GLY A 169 -2.74 12.55 -10.46
N LYS A 170 -3.28 12.23 -11.62
CA LYS A 170 -4.73 12.28 -11.89
C LYS A 170 -5.43 11.02 -11.39
N GLY A 171 -6.65 11.22 -10.85
CA GLY A 171 -7.48 10.10 -10.44
C GLY A 171 -8.90 10.49 -10.07
N VAL A 172 -9.74 9.48 -10.01
CA VAL A 172 -11.13 9.58 -9.56
C VAL A 172 -11.29 8.78 -8.28
N TYR A 173 -11.67 9.45 -7.20
CA TYR A 173 -12.07 8.79 -5.96
C TYR A 173 -13.59 8.81 -5.86
N THR A 174 -14.19 7.65 -5.70
CA THR A 174 -15.65 7.48 -5.53
C THR A 174 -15.89 6.90 -4.14
N TRP A 175 -16.61 7.64 -3.32
CA TRP A 175 -17.04 7.17 -1.99
C TRP A 175 -18.24 6.25 -2.09
N PHE A 176 -18.41 5.40 -1.09
CA PHE A 176 -19.55 4.46 -1.00
C PHE A 176 -20.92 5.16 -1.01
N ASP A 177 -20.99 6.41 -0.53
CA ASP A 177 -22.22 7.22 -0.53
C ASP A 177 -22.58 7.79 -1.92
N GLY A 178 -21.75 7.56 -2.95
CA GLY A 178 -21.91 8.06 -4.30
C GLY A 178 -21.29 9.42 -4.56
N SER A 179 -20.69 10.06 -3.56
CA SER A 179 -19.86 11.25 -3.78
C SER A 179 -18.63 10.88 -4.63
N SER A 180 -18.06 11.85 -5.35
CA SER A 180 -16.84 11.62 -6.12
C SER A 180 -15.95 12.85 -6.17
N TYR A 181 -14.65 12.61 -6.28
CA TYR A 181 -13.64 13.62 -6.62
C TYR A 181 -12.88 13.16 -7.86
N ASP A 182 -12.79 14.02 -8.84
CA ASP A 182 -12.06 13.83 -10.10
C ASP A 182 -11.03 14.96 -10.20
N GLY A 183 -9.76 14.67 -10.03
CA GLY A 183 -8.75 15.72 -9.97
C GLY A 183 -7.34 15.24 -9.65
N ASP A 184 -6.53 16.22 -9.22
CA ASP A 184 -5.12 16.02 -8.88
C ASP A 184 -4.93 15.51 -7.46
N PHE A 185 -4.02 14.55 -7.30
CA PHE A 185 -3.55 14.01 -6.04
C PHE A 185 -2.04 14.21 -5.89
N VAL A 186 -1.58 14.52 -4.69
CA VAL A 186 -0.17 14.54 -4.29
C VAL A 186 -0.07 13.85 -2.93
N ASP A 187 0.67 12.74 -2.88
CA ASP A 187 0.91 11.95 -1.66
C ASP A 187 -0.38 11.68 -0.88
N ASP A 188 -1.35 11.02 -1.55
CA ASP A 188 -2.68 10.65 -1.07
C ASP A 188 -3.68 11.79 -0.84
N ARG A 189 -3.30 13.05 -1.02
CA ARG A 189 -4.14 14.23 -0.75
C ARG A 189 -4.60 14.89 -2.04
N LYS A 190 -5.81 15.46 -2.03
CA LYS A 190 -6.27 16.37 -3.07
C LYS A 190 -5.39 17.62 -3.03
N ASP A 191 -4.66 17.87 -4.11
CA ASP A 191 -3.76 19.02 -4.25
C ASP A 191 -3.59 19.35 -5.75
N GLY A 192 -4.06 20.51 -6.18
CA GLY A 192 -4.16 20.91 -7.57
C GLY A 192 -5.59 21.23 -7.97
N PHE A 193 -5.98 20.98 -9.21
CA PHE A 193 -7.35 21.23 -9.68
C PHE A 193 -8.20 19.98 -9.61
N GLY A 194 -9.49 20.15 -9.20
CA GLY A 194 -10.42 19.02 -9.20
C GLY A 194 -11.89 19.41 -9.18
N VAL A 195 -12.72 18.43 -9.43
CA VAL A 195 -14.17 18.52 -9.38
C VAL A 195 -14.69 17.54 -8.33
N TYR A 196 -15.27 18.08 -7.27
CA TYR A 196 -15.97 17.29 -6.25
C TYR A 196 -17.47 17.28 -6.55
N ARG A 197 -18.10 16.14 -6.45
CA ARG A 197 -19.55 15.94 -6.55
C ARG A 197 -20.02 15.25 -5.30
N TRP A 198 -20.87 15.93 -4.53
CA TRP A 198 -21.49 15.35 -3.33
C TRP A 198 -22.72 14.51 -3.68
N ALA A 199 -23.04 13.56 -2.82
CA ALA A 199 -24.23 12.71 -2.96
C ALA A 199 -25.55 13.48 -3.00
N ASP A 200 -25.58 14.68 -2.42
CA ASP A 200 -26.76 15.59 -2.44
C ASP A 200 -26.94 16.32 -3.78
N GLY A 201 -26.00 16.15 -4.73
CA GLY A 201 -25.99 16.81 -6.02
C GLY A 201 -25.21 18.13 -6.07
N SER A 202 -24.72 18.63 -4.95
CA SER A 202 -23.81 19.78 -4.92
C SER A 202 -22.52 19.45 -5.70
N THR A 203 -21.86 20.48 -6.27
CA THR A 203 -20.58 20.32 -6.94
C THR A 203 -19.63 21.46 -6.62
N TYR A 204 -18.36 21.16 -6.52
CA TYR A 204 -17.29 22.17 -6.52
C TYR A 204 -16.31 21.88 -7.65
N SER A 205 -15.90 22.90 -8.38
CA SER A 205 -14.87 22.83 -9.40
C SER A 205 -13.87 23.96 -9.16
N GLY A 206 -12.65 23.63 -8.80
CA GLY A 206 -11.65 24.64 -8.44
C GLY A 206 -10.37 24.06 -7.89
N GLY A 207 -9.54 24.94 -7.31
CA GLY A 207 -8.28 24.57 -6.70
C GLY A 207 -8.44 23.87 -5.35
N TYR A 208 -7.50 22.98 -5.07
CA TYR A 208 -7.31 22.28 -3.80
C TYR A 208 -5.87 22.45 -3.34
N LYS A 209 -5.68 22.58 -2.05
CA LYS A 209 -4.38 22.54 -1.39
C LYS A 209 -4.48 21.73 -0.10
N ASN A 210 -3.70 20.62 -0.01
CA ASN A 210 -3.73 19.74 1.17
C ASN A 210 -5.15 19.39 1.62
N GLU A 211 -6.00 18.87 0.73
CA GLU A 211 -7.40 18.49 0.95
C GLU A 211 -8.43 19.63 0.96
N LEU A 212 -8.01 20.88 1.21
CA LEU A 212 -8.89 22.03 1.36
C LEU A 212 -9.08 22.78 0.05
N LYS A 213 -10.27 23.35 -0.17
CA LYS A 213 -10.52 24.27 -1.30
C LYS A 213 -9.65 25.51 -1.14
N GLU A 214 -8.95 25.90 -2.21
CA GLU A 214 -8.00 27.01 -2.24
C GLU A 214 -7.99 27.66 -3.61
N GLY A 215 -7.75 28.99 -3.66
CA GLY A 215 -7.76 29.75 -4.89
C GLY A 215 -9.16 29.92 -5.47
N THR A 216 -9.28 30.07 -6.80
CA THR A 216 -10.58 30.31 -7.46
C THR A 216 -11.34 29.01 -7.67
N GLY A 217 -12.69 29.08 -7.53
CA GLY A 217 -13.56 27.94 -7.77
C GLY A 217 -15.02 28.30 -7.96
N ILE A 218 -15.79 27.33 -8.44
CA ILE A 218 -17.23 27.41 -8.59
C ILE A 218 -17.88 26.35 -7.71
N TYR A 219 -18.71 26.78 -6.79
CA TYR A 219 -19.55 25.89 -5.97
C TYR A 219 -21.01 26.01 -6.42
N ARG A 220 -21.61 24.89 -6.81
CA ARG A 220 -23.04 24.78 -7.09
C ARG A 220 -23.71 23.98 -5.99
N PHE A 221 -24.62 24.62 -5.28
CA PHE A 221 -25.36 24.02 -4.18
C PHE A 221 -26.51 23.17 -4.69
N ALA A 222 -26.91 22.16 -3.93
CA ALA A 222 -28.05 21.30 -4.26
C ALA A 222 -29.38 22.06 -4.39
N ASN A 223 -29.52 23.20 -3.69
CA ASN A 223 -30.71 24.06 -3.75
C ASN A 223 -30.74 24.94 -5.02
N GLY A 224 -29.71 24.89 -5.85
CA GLY A 224 -29.59 25.65 -7.10
C GLY A 224 -28.82 26.97 -6.98
N ASP A 225 -28.36 27.34 -5.79
CA ASP A 225 -27.46 28.50 -5.62
C ASP A 225 -26.10 28.21 -6.28
N VAL A 226 -25.41 29.27 -6.67
CA VAL A 226 -24.06 29.18 -7.26
C VAL A 226 -23.17 30.24 -6.62
N TYR A 227 -21.99 29.83 -6.15
CA TYR A 227 -20.91 30.75 -5.82
C TYR A 227 -19.76 30.57 -6.84
N SER A 228 -19.22 31.66 -7.31
CA SER A 228 -18.02 31.73 -8.15
C SER A 228 -17.09 32.79 -7.61
N GLY A 229 -15.92 32.40 -7.11
CA GLY A 229 -14.98 33.35 -6.50
C GLY A 229 -13.84 32.65 -5.79
N ASP A 230 -13.23 33.37 -4.86
CA ASP A 230 -12.05 32.94 -4.13
C ASP A 230 -12.40 32.06 -2.92
N PHE A 231 -11.53 31.09 -2.67
CA PHE A 231 -11.55 30.19 -1.52
C PHE A 231 -10.21 30.22 -0.81
N SER A 232 -10.22 30.15 0.50
CA SER A 232 -9.05 29.84 1.30
C SER A 232 -9.43 28.94 2.46
N ALA A 233 -8.72 27.83 2.62
CA ALA A 233 -8.96 26.81 3.65
C ALA A 233 -10.45 26.41 3.76
N ASP A 234 -11.09 26.07 2.63
CA ASP A 234 -12.51 25.73 2.46
C ASP A 234 -13.50 26.89 2.54
N ALA A 235 -13.12 28.04 3.06
CA ALA A 235 -14.00 29.20 3.21
C ALA A 235 -14.03 30.07 1.95
N ARG A 236 -15.20 30.59 1.57
CA ARG A 236 -15.33 31.65 0.58
C ARG A 236 -14.70 32.92 1.15
N THR A 237 -13.81 33.55 0.38
CA THR A 237 -13.06 34.73 0.78
C THR A 237 -12.81 35.63 -0.41
N GLY A 238 -12.16 36.78 -0.23
CA GLY A 238 -11.79 37.65 -1.34
C GLY A 238 -12.99 38.11 -2.16
N PHE A 239 -12.85 38.14 -3.49
CA PHE A 239 -13.92 38.61 -4.37
C PHE A 239 -14.68 37.45 -5.01
N GLY A 240 -16.02 37.59 -5.06
CA GLY A 240 -16.86 36.56 -5.66
C GLY A 240 -18.25 37.01 -6.04
N THR A 241 -18.94 36.14 -6.76
CA THR A 241 -20.34 36.28 -7.14
C THR A 241 -21.13 35.15 -6.50
N TYR A 242 -22.20 35.47 -5.78
CA TYR A 242 -23.17 34.52 -5.30
C TYR A 242 -24.50 34.74 -5.99
N THR A 243 -25.01 33.75 -6.69
CA THR A 243 -26.29 33.78 -7.37
C THR A 243 -27.23 32.81 -6.66
N TRP A 244 -28.33 33.32 -6.11
CA TRP A 244 -29.36 32.49 -5.48
C TRP A 244 -30.28 31.85 -6.53
N ALA A 245 -30.85 30.72 -6.19
CA ALA A 245 -31.79 30.01 -7.07
C ALA A 245 -33.04 30.82 -7.42
N ASN A 246 -33.39 31.83 -6.62
CA ASN A 246 -34.50 32.76 -6.89
C ASN A 246 -34.13 33.86 -7.91
N GLY A 247 -32.87 33.91 -8.36
CA GLY A 247 -32.36 34.90 -9.31
C GLY A 247 -31.79 36.16 -8.69
N ASP A 248 -31.71 36.27 -7.37
CA ASP A 248 -30.92 37.31 -6.71
C ASP A 248 -29.44 37.08 -6.95
N GLU A 249 -28.64 38.14 -6.92
CA GLU A 249 -27.18 38.06 -7.12
C GLU A 249 -26.46 39.01 -6.15
N TYR A 250 -25.35 38.57 -5.59
CA TYR A 250 -24.39 39.41 -4.90
C TYR A 250 -23.04 39.34 -5.62
N VAL A 251 -22.44 40.47 -5.85
CA VAL A 251 -21.09 40.59 -6.41
C VAL A 251 -20.29 41.50 -5.47
N GLY A 252 -19.26 40.97 -4.84
CA GLY A 252 -18.50 41.73 -3.86
C GLY A 252 -17.53 40.90 -3.06
N GLU A 253 -17.10 41.48 -1.93
CA GLU A 253 -16.13 40.84 -1.05
C GLU A 253 -16.79 39.84 -0.10
N PHE A 254 -16.04 38.77 0.17
CA PHE A 254 -16.38 37.70 1.11
C PHE A 254 -15.28 37.55 2.15
N TYR A 255 -15.67 37.26 3.36
CA TYR A 255 -14.80 36.84 4.45
C TYR A 255 -15.49 35.74 5.28
N ASP A 256 -14.79 34.63 5.50
CA ASP A 256 -15.26 33.48 6.25
C ASP A 256 -16.69 33.03 5.89
N ASN A 257 -16.93 32.86 4.58
CA ASN A 257 -18.21 32.43 3.97
C ASN A 257 -19.33 33.48 3.95
N GLU A 258 -19.13 34.66 4.46
CA GLU A 258 -20.15 35.74 4.53
C GLU A 258 -19.81 36.88 3.58
N MET A 259 -20.86 37.57 3.08
CA MET A 259 -20.71 38.85 2.37
C MET A 259 -20.13 39.87 3.35
N ASN A 260 -18.95 40.42 3.06
CA ASN A 260 -18.22 41.30 3.99
C ASN A 260 -17.30 42.23 3.22
N GLY A 261 -17.43 43.52 3.39
CA GLY A 261 -16.75 44.53 2.61
C GLY A 261 -17.65 45.21 1.58
N GLU A 262 -17.06 45.73 0.51
CA GLU A 262 -17.82 46.43 -0.55
C GLU A 262 -18.46 45.42 -1.51
N GLY A 263 -19.73 45.73 -1.90
CA GLY A 263 -20.44 44.84 -2.82
C GLY A 263 -21.72 45.43 -3.38
N GLU A 264 -22.28 44.73 -4.35
CA GLU A 264 -23.54 45.04 -4.99
C GLU A 264 -24.48 43.83 -4.87
N TYR A 265 -25.69 44.11 -4.35
CA TYR A 265 -26.77 43.10 -4.28
C TYR A 265 -27.86 43.46 -5.28
N ARG A 266 -28.15 42.59 -6.19
CA ARG A 266 -29.19 42.69 -7.22
C ARG A 266 -30.31 41.74 -6.92
N PHE A 267 -31.50 42.25 -6.70
CA PHE A 267 -32.70 41.43 -6.60
C PHE A 267 -33.16 40.95 -8.00
N ALA A 268 -33.75 39.78 -8.07
CA ALA A 268 -34.40 39.30 -9.29
C ALA A 268 -35.46 40.26 -9.84
N SER A 269 -36.02 41.13 -8.98
CA SER A 269 -36.96 42.20 -9.36
C SER A 269 -36.26 43.37 -10.11
N GLY A 270 -34.94 43.40 -10.22
CA GLY A 270 -34.15 44.45 -10.83
C GLY A 270 -33.72 45.56 -9.86
N ARG A 271 -34.14 45.53 -8.59
CA ARG A 271 -33.66 46.47 -7.58
C ARG A 271 -32.21 46.19 -7.24
N VAL A 272 -31.40 47.22 -7.07
CA VAL A 272 -29.94 47.10 -6.78
C VAL A 272 -29.62 47.86 -5.51
N TYR A 273 -28.77 47.31 -4.68
CA TYR A 273 -28.11 47.98 -3.56
C TYR A 273 -26.60 47.85 -3.73
N THR A 274 -25.91 48.97 -3.61
CA THR A 274 -24.44 49.01 -3.57
C THR A 274 -24.01 49.60 -2.26
N GLY A 275 -23.07 49.01 -1.58
CA GLY A 275 -22.56 49.52 -0.32
C GLY A 275 -21.69 48.54 0.43
N THR A 276 -21.48 48.87 1.71
CA THR A 276 -20.66 48.02 2.60
C THR A 276 -21.56 46.95 3.27
N PHE A 277 -21.08 45.72 3.26
CA PHE A 277 -21.69 44.57 3.89
C PHE A 277 -20.87 44.15 5.13
N GLU A 278 -21.51 43.73 6.16
CA GLU A 278 -20.90 43.16 7.37
C GLU A 278 -21.72 41.95 7.84
N ASN A 279 -21.07 40.79 7.90
CA ASN A 279 -21.74 39.53 8.29
C ASN A 279 -23.04 39.26 7.50
N GLY A 280 -22.98 39.47 6.17
CA GLY A 280 -24.10 39.23 5.26
C GLY A 280 -25.18 40.33 5.25
N ILE A 281 -25.02 41.41 6.00
CA ILE A 281 -26.00 42.48 6.15
C ILE A 281 -25.45 43.78 5.56
N ILE A 282 -26.31 44.56 4.84
CA ILE A 282 -25.95 45.90 4.39
C ILE A 282 -25.93 46.84 5.61
N VAL A 283 -24.76 47.42 5.91
CA VAL A 283 -24.54 48.35 7.02
C VAL A 283 -24.48 49.81 6.58
N ARG A 284 -24.14 50.05 5.30
CA ARG A 284 -24.07 51.38 4.71
C ARG A 284 -24.46 51.35 3.24
N ASN A 285 -25.45 52.16 2.87
CA ASN A 285 -25.80 52.38 1.48
C ASN A 285 -24.89 53.53 0.94
N ILE A 286 -24.07 53.25 -0.06
CA ILE A 286 -23.42 54.28 -0.85
C ILE A 286 -24.45 54.66 -1.90
N GLU A 287 -25.05 55.85 -1.78
CA GLU A 287 -26.12 56.35 -2.65
C GLU A 287 -25.92 55.98 -4.12
N GLY A 288 -26.73 55.07 -4.59
CA GLY A 288 -26.84 54.69 -5.99
C GLY A 288 -28.29 54.73 -6.37
N SER A 289 -28.67 55.68 -7.17
CA SER A 289 -29.92 55.89 -7.89
C SER A 289 -30.85 54.68 -7.90
N GLU A 290 -32.03 54.83 -7.28
CA GLU A 290 -33.23 54.14 -7.73
C GLU A 290 -33.43 54.46 -9.19
N THR A 291 -33.02 53.61 -10.12
CA THR A 291 -33.52 53.66 -11.49
C THR A 291 -34.92 53.09 -11.51
N THR A 292 -35.88 53.90 -11.05
CA THR A 292 -37.24 53.73 -11.48
C THR A 292 -37.30 54.03 -12.96
N GLU A 293 -37.33 53.00 -13.79
CA GLU A 293 -37.78 53.16 -15.17
C GLU A 293 -39.26 53.63 -15.08
N GLY A 294 -39.41 54.93 -15.39
CA GLY A 294 -40.72 55.55 -15.48
C GLY A 294 -41.54 54.94 -16.60
N ASN A 295 -42.75 54.49 -16.26
CA ASN A 295 -43.81 54.29 -17.19
C ASN A 295 -44.06 55.57 -18.01
N SER A 296 -44.00 55.45 -19.29
CA SER A 296 -44.71 56.27 -20.22
C SER A 296 -45.25 55.46 -21.39
#